data_396efd568986dcd37a46058344c528eb
#
_entry.id   396efd568986dcd37a46058344c528eb
#
_cell.length_a   1.000
_cell.length_b   1.000
_cell.length_c   1.000
_cell.angle_alpha   90.00
_cell.angle_beta   90.00
_cell.angle_gamma   90.00
#
_symmetry.space_group_name_H-M   'P 1'
#
loop_
_entity.id
_entity.type
_entity.pdbx_description
1 polymer ?
#
loop_
_entity_poly.entity_id
_entity_poly.type
_entity_poly.pdbx_seq_one_letter_code
_entity_poly.pdbx_strand_id
1 'polypeptide(L)' 'MANEIRLNDKQTKVINFLTANKGKKFTLAEISTAIGEEIKSGTTNTLVKKGLMICYKNEREIVCSCCGHKTKVSTYEVK' A
#
# COMPACT_ATOMS: atom_id res chain seq x y z
N MET A 1 -8.93 9.18 -26.33
CA MET A 1 -8.15 9.09 -25.18
C MET A 1 -8.14 7.76 -24.59
N ALA A 2 -7.10 7.10 -24.71
CA ALA A 2 -7.06 5.73 -24.33
C ALA A 2 -6.48 5.48 -22.96
N ASN A 3 -6.29 6.51 -22.18
CA ASN A 3 -5.56 6.37 -20.93
C ASN A 3 -6.46 6.09 -19.74
N GLU A 4 -7.53 5.38 -20.01
CA GLU A 4 -8.40 4.97 -18.95
C GLU A 4 -7.73 3.91 -18.12
N ILE A 5 -7.45 4.21 -16.86
CA ILE A 5 -6.88 3.25 -15.94
C ILE A 5 -8.03 2.51 -15.28
N ARG A 6 -8.13 1.23 -15.59
CA ARG A 6 -9.16 0.40 -14.97
C ARG A 6 -8.61 -0.22 -13.70
N LEU A 7 -9.28 0.03 -12.61
CA LEU A 7 -8.93 -0.51 -11.32
C LEU A 7 -10.03 -1.46 -10.86
N ASN A 8 -9.64 -2.56 -10.23
CA ASN A 8 -10.62 -3.41 -9.60
C ASN A 8 -11.05 -2.80 -8.25
N ASP A 9 -12.03 -3.41 -7.60
CA ASP A 9 -12.57 -2.86 -6.34
C ASP A 9 -11.50 -2.68 -5.28
N LYS A 10 -10.62 -3.65 -5.11
CA LYS A 10 -9.56 -3.57 -4.12
C LYS A 10 -8.57 -2.45 -4.43
N GLN A 11 -8.18 -2.32 -5.69
CA GLN A 11 -7.28 -1.26 -6.14
C GLN A 11 -7.89 0.11 -5.90
N THR A 12 -9.16 0.26 -6.24
CA THR A 12 -9.89 1.51 -6.02
C THR A 12 -9.93 1.87 -4.54
N LYS A 13 -10.22 0.89 -3.68
CA LYS A 13 -10.26 1.12 -2.23
C LYS A 13 -8.90 1.56 -1.68
N VAL A 14 -7.83 0.93 -2.14
CA VAL A 14 -6.47 1.30 -1.73
C VAL A 14 -6.14 2.73 -2.12
N ILE A 15 -6.42 3.08 -3.36
CA ILE A 15 -6.14 4.43 -3.87
C ILE A 15 -6.98 5.47 -3.13
N ASN A 16 -8.26 5.19 -2.91
CA ASN A 16 -9.15 6.11 -2.19
C ASN A 16 -8.66 6.32 -0.75
N PHE A 17 -8.26 5.25 -0.09
CA PHE A 17 -7.73 5.34 1.27
C PHE A 17 -6.46 6.19 1.31
N LEU A 18 -5.52 5.93 0.41
CA LEU A 18 -4.27 6.66 0.37
C LEU A 18 -4.47 8.12 -0.02
N THR A 19 -5.41 8.39 -0.92
CA THR A 19 -5.74 9.75 -1.33
C THR A 19 -6.33 10.55 -0.16
N ALA A 20 -7.19 9.91 0.62
CA ALA A 20 -7.76 10.54 1.81
C ALA A 20 -6.69 10.84 2.87
N ASN A 21 -5.57 10.11 2.83
CA ASN A 21 -4.47 10.28 3.77
C ASN A 21 -3.19 10.70 3.03
N LYS A 22 -3.35 11.54 2.02
CA LYS A 22 -2.23 12.01 1.20
C LYS A 22 -1.13 12.61 2.07
N GLY A 23 0.11 12.25 1.76
CA GLY A 23 1.26 12.69 2.51
C GLY A 23 1.68 11.75 3.63
N LYS A 24 0.92 10.68 3.85
CA LYS A 24 1.25 9.68 4.84
C LYS A 24 1.63 8.36 4.17
N LYS A 25 2.56 7.65 4.77
CA LYS A 25 3.01 6.36 4.28
C LYS A 25 2.41 5.25 5.11
N PHE A 26 1.98 4.20 4.45
CA PHE A 26 1.33 3.06 5.11
C PHE A 26 1.96 1.75 4.63
N THR A 27 2.07 0.79 5.55
CA THR A 27 2.47 -0.56 5.18
C THR A 27 1.27 -1.29 4.58
N LEU A 28 1.53 -2.40 3.91
CA LEU A 28 0.46 -3.21 3.33
C LEU A 28 -0.50 -3.69 4.42
N ALA A 29 0.02 -4.08 5.58
CA ALA A 29 -0.81 -4.53 6.69
C ALA A 29 -1.72 -3.40 7.20
N GLU A 30 -1.20 -2.18 7.29
CA GLU A 30 -1.98 -1.03 7.71
C GLU A 30 -3.10 -0.73 6.73
N ILE A 31 -2.80 -0.80 5.44
CA ILE A 31 -3.80 -0.57 4.39
C ILE A 31 -4.89 -1.63 4.47
N SER A 32 -4.52 -2.90 4.62
CA SER A 32 -5.49 -3.99 4.73
C SER A 32 -6.41 -3.80 5.94
N THR A 33 -5.85 -3.45 7.06
CA THR A 33 -6.61 -3.22 8.29
C THR A 33 -7.57 -2.04 8.14
N ALA A 34 -7.11 -0.95 7.55
CA ALA A 34 -7.92 0.25 7.39
C ALA A 34 -9.09 0.04 6.44
N ILE A 35 -8.86 -0.73 5.37
CA ILE A 35 -9.90 -1.02 4.39
C ILE A 35 -10.84 -2.11 4.89
N GLY A 36 -10.35 -3.00 5.77
CA GLY A 36 -11.12 -4.12 6.25
C GLY A 36 -11.13 -5.31 5.31
N GLU A 37 -10.23 -5.34 4.35
CA GLU A 37 -10.07 -6.45 3.40
C GLU A 37 -8.61 -6.79 3.25
N GLU A 38 -8.33 -8.06 3.01
CA GLU A 38 -6.96 -8.48 2.76
C GLU A 38 -6.46 -7.91 1.43
N ILE A 39 -5.41 -7.10 1.49
CA ILE A 39 -4.78 -6.53 0.31
C ILE A 39 -3.44 -7.22 0.11
N LYS A 40 -3.27 -7.84 -1.03
CA LYS A 40 -2.04 -8.55 -1.37
C LYS A 40 -1.03 -7.63 -2.04
N SER A 41 0.24 -7.98 -1.94
CA SER A 41 1.31 -7.19 -2.54
C SER A 41 1.14 -7.03 -4.06
N GLY A 42 0.54 -8.02 -4.72
CA GLY A 42 0.24 -7.91 -6.15
C GLY A 42 -0.64 -6.72 -6.49
N THR A 43 -1.61 -6.40 -5.63
CA THR A 43 -2.49 -5.25 -5.84
C THR A 43 -1.70 -3.95 -5.77
N THR A 44 -0.89 -3.78 -4.73
CA THR A 44 -0.08 -2.56 -4.57
C THR A 44 0.99 -2.46 -5.65
N ASN A 45 1.63 -3.57 -6.01
CA ASN A 45 2.64 -3.57 -7.07
C ASN A 45 2.05 -3.12 -8.41
N THR A 46 0.83 -3.57 -8.73
CA THR A 46 0.16 -3.14 -9.95
C THR A 46 -0.08 -1.63 -9.93
N LEU A 47 -0.53 -1.09 -8.80
CA LEU A 47 -0.77 0.34 -8.67
C LEU A 47 0.53 1.14 -8.79
N VAL A 48 1.62 0.64 -8.24
CA VAL A 48 2.93 1.28 -8.39
C VAL A 48 3.37 1.28 -9.85
N LYS A 49 3.18 0.17 -10.55
CA LYS A 49 3.52 0.08 -11.98
C LYS A 49 2.70 1.04 -12.82
N LYS A 50 1.45 1.28 -12.45
CA LYS A 50 0.59 2.24 -13.15
C LYS A 50 0.92 3.69 -12.81
N GLY A 51 1.84 3.92 -11.90
CA GLY A 51 2.25 5.26 -11.51
C GLY A 51 1.27 5.97 -10.60
N LEU A 52 0.38 5.24 -9.95
CA LEU A 52 -0.64 5.82 -9.07
C LEU A 52 -0.15 5.97 -7.63
N MET A 53 0.87 5.22 -7.25
CA MET A 53 1.43 5.30 -5.91
C MET A 53 2.92 5.02 -5.93
N ILE A 54 3.58 5.36 -4.84
CA ILE A 54 5.01 5.20 -4.67
C ILE A 54 5.26 4.12 -3.64
N CYS A 55 6.21 3.23 -3.92
CA CYS A 55 6.62 2.20 -2.97
C CYS A 55 7.99 2.56 -2.40
N TYR A 56 8.08 2.59 -1.08
CA TYR A 56 9.34 2.82 -0.37
C TYR A 56 9.78 1.49 0.24
N LYS A 57 10.71 0.83 -0.40
CA LYS A 57 11.16 -0.50 0.02
C LYS A 57 11.99 -0.44 1.30
N ASN A 58 11.68 -1.35 2.23
CA ASN A 58 12.44 -1.52 3.47
C ASN A 58 12.57 -0.22 4.28
N GLU A 59 11.56 0.64 4.22
CA GLU A 59 11.63 1.92 4.89
C GLU A 59 11.31 1.83 6.38
N ARG A 60 10.39 0.96 6.75
CA ARG A 60 9.95 0.83 8.13
C ARG A 60 10.42 -0.47 8.74
N GLU A 61 10.97 -0.40 9.95
CA GLU A 61 11.36 -1.58 10.69
C GLU A 61 10.29 -1.93 11.72
N ILE A 62 9.88 -3.20 11.72
CA ILE A 62 8.90 -3.71 12.68
C ILE A 62 9.60 -4.73 13.55
N VAL A 63 9.44 -4.63 14.87
CA VAL A 63 9.98 -5.59 15.81
C VAL A 63 8.83 -6.48 16.28
N CYS A 64 9.04 -7.79 16.16
CA CYS A 64 8.05 -8.75 16.64
C CYS A 64 8.11 -8.80 18.16
N SER A 65 6.99 -8.55 18.82
CA SER A 65 6.93 -8.54 20.29
C SER A 65 7.08 -9.94 20.89
N CYS A 66 6.81 -10.98 20.10
CA CYS A 66 6.91 -12.36 20.60
C CYS A 66 8.33 -12.90 20.62
N CYS A 67 9.12 -12.58 19.61
CA CYS A 67 10.46 -13.17 19.47
C CYS A 67 11.57 -12.12 19.34
N GLY A 68 11.22 -10.85 19.28
CA GLY A 68 12.20 -9.78 19.12
C GLY A 68 12.80 -9.70 17.71
N HIS A 69 12.26 -10.45 16.78
CA HIS A 69 12.77 -10.46 15.42
C HIS A 69 12.46 -9.15 14.70
N LYS A 70 13.47 -8.57 14.07
CA LYS A 70 13.31 -7.33 13.32
C LYS A 70 13.06 -7.64 11.86
N THR A 71 12.02 -7.04 11.30
CA THR A 71 11.68 -7.20 9.90
C THR A 71 11.48 -5.84 9.26
N LYS A 72 12.06 -5.64 8.10
CA LYS A 72 11.86 -4.42 7.34
C LYS A 72 10.69 -4.61 6.38
N VAL A 73 9.81 -3.64 6.33
CA VAL A 73 8.64 -3.68 5.46
C VAL A 73 8.60 -2.46 4.56
N SER A 74 7.99 -2.62 3.42
CA SER A 74 7.80 -1.51 2.47
C SER A 74 6.60 -0.69 2.89
N THR A 75 6.65 0.60 2.58
CA THR A 75 5.51 1.50 2.78
C THR A 75 5.05 2.02 1.44
N TYR A 76 3.83 2.51 1.39
CA TYR A 76 3.22 3.00 0.17
C TYR A 76 2.59 4.36 0.42
N GLU A 77 2.67 5.20 -0.58
CA GLU A 77 2.10 6.55 -0.52
C GLU A 77 1.48 6.87 -1.87
N VAL A 78 0.34 7.56 -1.86
CA VAL A 78 -0.28 8.02 -3.10
C VAL A 78 0.53 9.18 -3.69
N LYS A 79 0.63 9.22 -4.98
CA LYS A 79 1.29 10.33 -5.67
C LYS A 79 0.47 11.61 -5.60
#